data_9cddd7df6d35236f69a325c84f1ce38f
#
_entry.id   9cddd7df6d35236f69a325c84f1ce38f
#
_cell.length_a   1.000
_cell.length_b   1.000
_cell.length_c   1.000
_cell.angle_alpha   90.00
_cell.angle_beta   90.00
_cell.angle_gamma   90.00
#
_symmetry.space_group_name_H-M   'P 1'
#
loop_
_entity.id
_entity.type
_entity.pdbx_description
1 polymer ?
#
loop_
_entity_poly.entity_id
_entity_poly.type
_entity_poly.pdbx_seq_one_letter_code
_entity_poly.pdbx_strand_id
1 'polypeptide(L)'
;MPNEEPKTCAVREVFEETGLIVENTEKIGLLHFYKNGQRENPDWIVHAFLAHQSIGVPIDGREGRLKWFKIDALPFDEMWEDDQYWCRLALEGIRLEGWFYFSGDFEKLIDHRIEVEPPNQIEV
;
A
#
# COMPACT_ATOMS: atom_id res chain seq x y z
N MET A 1 14.42 -3.84 9.87
CA MET A 1 15.70 -3.30 10.34
C MET A 1 15.55 -1.81 10.62
N PRO A 2 16.01 -1.35 11.77
CA PRO A 2 15.72 0.03 12.18
C PRO A 2 16.22 1.11 11.22
N ASN A 3 17.33 0.87 10.55
CA ASN A 3 17.92 1.87 9.66
C ASN A 3 17.71 1.57 8.20
N GLU A 4 16.78 0.66 7.91
CA GLU A 4 16.52 0.26 6.53
C GLU A 4 15.64 1.30 5.85
N GLU A 5 15.97 1.64 4.61
CA GLU A 5 15.11 2.53 3.83
C GLU A 5 13.78 1.85 3.52
N PRO A 6 12.68 2.62 3.42
CA PRO A 6 11.37 2.03 3.16
C PRO A 6 11.33 1.14 1.91
N LYS A 7 11.97 1.57 0.82
CA LYS A 7 11.98 0.80 -0.41
C LYS A 7 12.70 -0.54 -0.22
N THR A 8 13.84 -0.53 0.44
CA THR A 8 14.59 -1.74 0.72
C THR A 8 13.79 -2.69 1.59
N CYS A 9 13.13 -2.13 2.59
CA CYS A 9 12.26 -2.90 3.48
C CYS A 9 11.14 -3.58 2.69
N ALA A 10 10.46 -2.84 1.81
CA ALA A 10 9.36 -3.38 1.02
C ALA A 10 9.83 -4.55 0.14
N VAL A 11 10.96 -4.39 -0.54
CA VAL A 11 11.50 -5.45 -1.39
C VAL A 11 11.83 -6.70 -0.58
N ARG A 12 12.46 -6.50 0.57
CA ARG A 12 12.83 -7.61 1.46
C ARG A 12 11.60 -8.33 1.98
N GLU A 13 10.60 -7.59 2.43
CA GLU A 13 9.40 -8.19 3.00
C GLU A 13 8.60 -8.96 1.96
N VAL A 14 8.51 -8.45 0.74
CA VAL A 14 7.84 -9.18 -0.34
C VAL A 14 8.54 -10.52 -0.57
N PHE A 15 9.86 -10.52 -0.59
CA PHE A 15 10.60 -11.77 -0.76
C PHE A 15 10.35 -12.75 0.40
N GLU A 16 10.38 -12.23 1.62
CA GLU A 16 10.17 -13.08 2.80
C GLU A 16 8.77 -13.70 2.82
N GLU A 17 7.78 -12.95 2.36
CA GLU A 17 6.39 -13.38 2.41
C GLU A 17 5.96 -14.18 1.19
N THR A 18 6.56 -13.93 0.04
CA THR A 18 6.07 -14.52 -1.21
C THR A 18 7.10 -15.31 -1.99
N GLY A 19 8.37 -15.12 -1.71
CA GLY A 19 9.44 -15.72 -2.51
C GLY A 19 9.74 -14.95 -3.78
N LEU A 20 9.02 -13.86 -4.05
CA LEU A 20 9.24 -13.07 -5.24
C LEU A 20 10.29 -11.99 -5.03
N ILE A 21 11.16 -11.81 -6.02
CA ILE A 21 12.08 -10.67 -6.05
C ILE A 21 11.45 -9.63 -6.96
N VAL A 22 11.08 -8.48 -6.39
CA VAL A 22 10.44 -7.41 -7.15
C VAL A 22 11.47 -6.41 -7.63
N GLU A 23 11.24 -5.89 -8.82
CA GLU A 23 12.13 -4.95 -9.49
C GLU A 23 11.37 -3.77 -10.05
N ASN A 24 12.09 -2.71 -10.39
CA ASN A 24 11.49 -1.48 -10.92
C ASN A 24 10.39 -0.96 -10.01
N THR A 25 10.74 -0.85 -8.73
CA THR A 25 9.82 -0.34 -7.74
C THR A 25 9.86 1.19 -7.73
N GLU A 26 8.69 1.80 -7.59
CA GLU A 26 8.59 3.24 -7.41
C GLU A 26 7.67 3.54 -6.25
N LYS A 27 7.97 4.61 -5.53
CA LYS A 27 7.10 5.04 -4.45
C LYS A 27 5.85 5.64 -5.05
N ILE A 28 4.70 5.09 -4.67
CA ILE A 28 3.42 5.48 -5.24
C ILE A 28 2.54 6.20 -4.23
N GLY A 29 2.82 6.04 -2.94
CA GLY A 29 1.95 6.65 -1.95
C GLY A 29 2.59 6.81 -0.59
N LEU A 30 2.02 7.75 0.16
CA LEU A 30 2.32 7.94 1.57
C LEU A 30 0.97 7.92 2.28
N LEU A 31 0.79 6.96 3.19
CA LEU A 31 -0.49 6.73 3.83
C LEU A 31 -0.35 6.95 5.32
N HIS A 32 -1.30 7.71 5.87
CA HIS A 32 -1.35 8.02 7.30
C HIS A 32 -2.55 7.33 7.92
N PHE A 33 -2.32 6.53 8.94
CA PHE A 33 -3.37 5.76 9.60
C PHE A 33 -3.54 6.22 11.03
N TYR A 34 -4.78 6.51 11.40
CA TYR A 34 -5.15 7.00 12.73
C TYR A 34 -6.16 6.06 13.35
N LYS A 35 -5.98 5.74 14.63
CA LYS A 35 -6.95 4.93 15.36
C LYS A 35 -7.64 5.74 16.42
N ASN A 36 -8.65 5.14 17.05
CA ASN A 36 -9.41 5.76 18.17
C ASN A 36 -10.08 7.08 17.79
N GLY A 37 -10.33 7.31 16.51
CA GLY A 37 -11.01 8.52 16.03
C GLY A 37 -10.22 9.81 16.14
N GLN A 38 -8.97 9.76 16.59
CA GLN A 38 -8.15 10.96 16.70
C GLN A 38 -7.55 11.34 15.35
N ARG A 39 -7.22 12.59 15.15
CA ARG A 39 -6.75 13.10 13.85
C ARG A 39 -5.49 13.94 13.95
N GLU A 40 -4.84 13.93 15.10
CA GLU A 40 -3.70 14.82 15.32
C GLU A 40 -2.38 14.20 14.91
N ASN A 41 -2.15 12.95 15.33
CA ASN A 41 -0.89 12.28 15.08
C ASN A 41 -1.15 10.89 14.52
N PRO A 42 -0.61 10.59 13.34
CA PRO A 42 -0.81 9.27 12.77
C PRO A 42 -0.16 8.20 13.66
N ASP A 43 -0.86 7.11 13.84
CA ASP A 43 -0.34 5.96 14.56
C ASP A 43 0.61 5.16 13.68
N TRP A 44 0.32 5.11 12.37
CA TRP A 44 1.20 4.49 11.39
C TRP A 44 1.35 5.39 10.19
N ILE A 45 2.55 5.41 9.65
CA ILE A 45 2.83 6.02 8.35
C ILE A 45 3.37 4.91 7.46
N VAL A 46 2.70 4.69 6.33
CA VAL A 46 3.04 3.60 5.42
C VAL A 46 3.52 4.18 4.10
N HIS A 47 4.67 3.69 3.66
CA HIS A 47 5.21 4.03 2.35
C HIS A 47 4.80 2.92 1.39
N ALA A 48 4.00 3.25 0.39
CA ALA A 48 3.51 2.28 -0.57
C ALA A 48 4.34 2.34 -1.84
N PHE A 49 4.70 1.18 -2.34
CA PHE A 49 5.52 1.05 -3.54
C PHE A 49 4.82 0.19 -4.56
N LEU A 50 4.98 0.55 -5.83
CA LEU A 50 4.50 -0.25 -6.95
C LEU A 50 5.70 -0.92 -7.60
N ALA A 51 5.63 -2.23 -7.77
CA ALA A 51 6.66 -2.97 -8.48
C ALA A 51 6.13 -3.33 -9.86
N HIS A 52 6.96 -3.09 -10.87
CA HIS A 52 6.55 -3.34 -12.24
C HIS A 52 7.00 -4.71 -12.76
N GLN A 53 7.95 -5.33 -12.08
CA GLN A 53 8.48 -6.63 -12.48
C GLN A 53 8.75 -7.48 -11.25
N SER A 54 8.62 -8.78 -11.43
CA SER A 54 9.00 -9.72 -10.38
C SER A 54 9.67 -10.94 -10.99
N ILE A 55 10.58 -11.53 -10.22
CA ILE A 55 11.31 -12.73 -10.61
C ILE A 55 10.94 -13.82 -9.62
N GLY A 56 10.68 -15.01 -10.12
CA GLY A 56 10.40 -16.16 -9.30
C GLY A 56 8.93 -16.58 -9.37
N VAL A 57 8.62 -17.62 -8.63
CA VAL A 57 7.28 -18.15 -8.52
C VAL A 57 6.81 -17.92 -7.09
N PRO A 58 5.62 -17.32 -6.89
CA PRO A 58 5.15 -17.11 -5.53
C PRO A 58 4.94 -18.43 -4.81
N ILE A 59 5.38 -18.45 -3.54
CA ILE A 59 5.17 -19.60 -2.68
C ILE A 59 4.37 -19.14 -1.47
N ASP A 60 3.50 -19.99 -0.97
CA ASP A 60 2.69 -19.67 0.19
C ASP A 60 3.60 -19.39 1.38
N GLY A 61 3.38 -18.27 2.03
CA GLY A 61 4.17 -17.87 3.17
C GLY A 61 3.48 -18.16 4.49
N ARG A 62 4.04 -17.62 5.57
CA ARG A 62 3.49 -17.82 6.91
C ARG A 62 2.11 -17.19 7.07
N GLU A 63 1.77 -16.21 6.25
CA GLU A 63 0.54 -15.48 6.39
C GLU A 63 -0.59 -16.04 5.54
N GLY A 64 -0.38 -17.19 4.90
CA GLY A 64 -1.42 -17.86 4.17
C GLY A 64 -1.10 -18.11 2.72
N ARG A 65 -2.14 -18.33 1.95
CA ARG A 65 -2.03 -18.65 0.54
C ARG A 65 -1.94 -17.40 -0.31
N LEU A 66 -1.09 -17.44 -1.32
CA LEU A 66 -0.95 -16.37 -2.29
C LEU A 66 -1.80 -16.66 -3.51
N LYS A 67 -2.33 -15.60 -4.09
CA LYS A 67 -3.16 -15.71 -5.28
C LYS A 67 -2.98 -14.47 -6.12
N TRP A 68 -2.91 -14.66 -7.43
CA TRP A 68 -2.89 -13.53 -8.37
C TRP A 68 -4.33 -13.04 -8.59
N PHE A 69 -4.48 -11.73 -8.60
CA PHE A 69 -5.77 -11.09 -8.88
C PHE A 69 -5.60 -10.10 -10.03
N LYS A 70 -6.63 -9.99 -10.86
CA LYS A 70 -6.68 -8.92 -11.84
C LYS A 70 -6.90 -7.60 -11.11
N ILE A 71 -6.37 -6.52 -11.67
CA ILE A 71 -6.49 -5.20 -11.06
C ILE A 71 -7.96 -4.80 -10.88
N ASP A 72 -8.82 -5.18 -11.81
CA ASP A 72 -10.24 -4.85 -11.72
C ASP A 72 -11.06 -5.88 -10.96
N ALA A 73 -10.42 -6.86 -10.35
CA ALA A 73 -11.09 -7.91 -9.60
C ALA A 73 -10.44 -8.14 -8.23
N LEU A 74 -9.99 -7.06 -7.58
CA LEU A 74 -9.38 -7.15 -6.26
C LEU A 74 -10.42 -7.51 -5.22
N PRO A 75 -10.07 -8.37 -4.24
CA PRO A 75 -11.02 -8.83 -3.24
C PRO A 75 -11.17 -7.82 -2.09
N PHE A 76 -11.70 -6.65 -2.37
CA PHE A 76 -11.77 -5.56 -1.38
C PHE A 76 -12.55 -5.94 -0.13
N ASP A 77 -13.49 -6.86 -0.22
CA ASP A 77 -14.25 -7.32 0.93
C ASP A 77 -13.41 -8.20 1.88
N GLU A 78 -12.26 -8.65 1.43
CA GLU A 78 -11.32 -9.43 2.25
C GLU A 78 -10.06 -8.64 2.61
N MET A 79 -10.03 -7.36 2.26
CA MET A 79 -8.89 -6.48 2.52
C MET A 79 -9.29 -5.44 3.56
N TRP A 80 -8.31 -4.65 4.00
CA TRP A 80 -8.61 -3.54 4.90
C TRP A 80 -9.54 -2.54 4.20
N GLU A 81 -10.40 -1.89 4.97
CA GLU A 81 -11.40 -0.99 4.40
C GLU A 81 -10.82 0.16 3.58
N ASP A 82 -9.62 0.63 3.94
CA ASP A 82 -8.99 1.73 3.22
C ASP A 82 -8.54 1.32 1.82
N ASP A 83 -8.24 0.05 1.61
CA ASP A 83 -7.65 -0.40 0.35
C ASP A 83 -8.54 -0.10 -0.85
N GLN A 84 -9.84 -0.18 -0.70
CA GLN A 84 -10.76 0.10 -1.80
C GLN A 84 -10.68 1.52 -2.32
N TYR A 85 -10.12 2.44 -1.52
CA TYR A 85 -10.06 3.84 -1.90
C TYR A 85 -8.75 4.22 -2.58
N TRP A 86 -7.66 3.51 -2.31
CA TRP A 86 -6.36 3.93 -2.84
C TRP A 86 -5.64 2.87 -3.67
N CYS A 87 -5.89 1.58 -3.44
CA CYS A 87 -5.12 0.54 -4.12
C CYS A 87 -5.21 0.61 -5.62
N ARG A 88 -6.41 0.81 -6.16
CA ARG A 88 -6.57 0.83 -7.60
C ARG A 88 -5.84 2.02 -8.23
N LEU A 89 -5.90 3.16 -7.58
CA LEU A 89 -5.18 4.34 -8.05
C LEU A 89 -3.68 4.06 -8.12
N ALA A 90 -3.14 3.46 -7.06
CA ALA A 90 -1.73 3.12 -7.01
C ALA A 90 -1.36 2.14 -8.12
N LEU A 91 -2.20 1.13 -8.37
CA LEU A 91 -1.92 0.14 -9.40
C LEU A 91 -2.00 0.74 -10.80
N GLU A 92 -2.71 1.84 -10.96
CA GLU A 92 -2.75 2.58 -12.22
C GLU A 92 -1.59 3.57 -12.36
N GLY A 93 -0.69 3.58 -11.38
CA GLY A 93 0.48 4.46 -11.42
C GLY A 93 0.22 5.87 -10.94
N ILE A 94 -0.92 6.11 -10.31
CA ILE A 94 -1.27 7.44 -9.81
C ILE A 94 -0.66 7.60 -8.43
N ARG A 95 0.21 8.58 -8.27
CA ARG A 95 0.82 8.88 -6.98
C ARG A 95 -0.15 9.61 -6.08
N LEU A 96 -0.18 9.24 -4.82
CA LEU A 96 -1.16 9.78 -3.90
C LEU A 96 -0.62 9.88 -2.48
N GLU A 97 -1.32 10.69 -1.69
CA GLU A 97 -1.14 10.72 -0.24
C GLU A 97 -2.51 10.50 0.36
N GLY A 98 -2.59 9.67 1.38
CA GLY A 98 -3.87 9.31 1.97
C GLY A 98 -3.88 9.43 3.48
N TRP A 99 -5.05 9.77 4.02
CA TRP A 99 -5.31 9.86 5.45
C TRP A 99 -6.54 9.03 5.75
N PHE A 100 -6.40 8.08 6.68
CA PHE A 100 -7.46 7.13 6.97
C PHE A 100 -7.71 7.10 8.48
N TYR A 101 -8.92 7.41 8.86
CA TYR A 101 -9.31 7.57 10.26
C TYR A 101 -10.20 6.42 10.67
N PHE A 102 -9.74 5.65 11.66
CA PHE A 102 -10.43 4.46 12.13
C PHE A 102 -10.93 4.65 13.56
N SER A 103 -12.02 3.97 13.87
CA SER A 103 -12.49 3.86 15.25
C SER A 103 -11.72 2.73 15.94
N GLY A 104 -11.65 2.80 17.27
CA GLY A 104 -11.01 1.74 18.04
C GLY A 104 -9.59 1.46 17.58
N ASP A 105 -9.19 0.23 17.69
CA ASP A 105 -7.85 -0.20 17.26
C ASP A 105 -7.90 -0.66 15.80
N PHE A 106 -8.12 0.31 14.91
CA PHE A 106 -8.30 0.07 13.47
C PHE A 106 -9.46 -0.86 13.16
N GLU A 107 -10.56 -0.69 13.91
CA GLU A 107 -11.70 -1.59 13.77
C GLU A 107 -12.59 -1.24 12.59
N LYS A 108 -12.88 0.05 12.40
CA LYS A 108 -13.74 0.48 11.31
C LYS A 108 -13.28 1.82 10.77
N LEU A 109 -13.22 1.92 9.45
CA LEU A 109 -12.88 3.18 8.79
C LEU A 109 -14.05 4.14 8.92
N ILE A 110 -13.83 5.30 9.55
CA ILE A 110 -14.88 6.28 9.76
C ILE A 110 -14.76 7.50 8.86
N ASP A 111 -13.59 7.74 8.30
CA ASP A 111 -13.39 8.85 7.36
C ASP A 111 -12.08 8.65 6.63
N HIS A 112 -11.95 9.29 5.50
CA HIS A 112 -10.69 9.26 4.76
C HIS A 112 -10.56 10.49 3.86
N ARG A 113 -9.32 10.78 3.47
CA ARG A 113 -9.01 11.82 2.51
C ARG A 113 -7.88 11.32 1.62
N ILE A 114 -8.00 11.54 0.33
CA ILE A 114 -6.96 11.18 -0.61
C ILE A 114 -6.65 12.40 -1.48
N GLU A 115 -5.36 12.72 -1.58
CA GLU A 115 -4.88 13.75 -2.48
C GLU A 115 -4.01 13.08 -3.52
N VAL A 116 -4.38 13.24 -4.77
CA VAL A 116 -3.59 12.67 -5.86
C VAL A 116 -2.62 13.74 -6.35
N GLU A 117 -1.43 13.27 -6.70
CA GLU A 117 -0.44 14.14 -7.30
C GLU A 117 -0.97 14.54 -8.68
N PRO A 118 -0.91 15.82 -9.04
CA PRO A 118 -1.36 16.23 -10.37
C PRO A 118 -0.63 15.45 -11.44
N PRO A 119 -1.28 15.22 -12.60
CA PRO A 119 -0.58 14.62 -13.72
C PRO A 119 0.72 15.37 -13.94
N ASN A 120 1.75 14.61 -14.31
CA ASN A 120 3.03 15.23 -14.53
C ASN A 120 2.86 16.41 -15.47
N GLN A 121 3.11 17.58 -14.95
CA GLN A 121 3.00 18.80 -15.75
C GLN A 121 4.18 18.81 -16.70
N ILE A 122 3.88 18.65 -17.97
CA ILE A 122 4.94 18.81 -18.93
C ILE A 122 5.41 20.23 -18.81
N GLU A 123 6.59 20.36 -18.31
CA GLU A 123 7.19 21.65 -18.23
C GLU A 123 7.56 22.06 -19.63
N VAL A 124 6.79 22.92 -20.10
CA VAL A 124 7.01 23.42 -21.45
C VAL A 124 7.75 24.74 -21.39
#